data_03aa148d7c802372524b98c412a8db7d
#
_entry.id   03aa148d7c802372524b98c412a8db7d
#
_cell.length_a   1.000
_cell.length_b   1.000
_cell.length_c   1.000
_cell.angle_alpha   90.00
_cell.angle_beta   90.00
_cell.angle_gamma   90.00
#
_symmetry.space_group_name_H-M   'P 1'
#
loop_
_entity.id
_entity.type
_entity.pdbx_description
1 polymer ?
#
loop_
_entity_poly.entity_id
_entity_poly.type
_entity_poly.pdbx_seq_one_letter_code
_entity_poly.pdbx_strand_id
1 'polypeptide(L)'
;MFVYGDYLGDLKVTKLVRVWRTAALYEALRGKTEVLLKVAHPNDDCAERLKREALVLEALSPWQTGPAGFVRSFLPASRPVLPIIQAPYPNRSKRVHGEITFRGEPRVFSVLSFAKGKILSDLILENPQIWHYQAAWIVSTLAQALRPLVKSNKCHLSISPDIVLVDTDRDGNLRPILMDLGFIIDGGEVDGQYDWSRLSEPAYTAPELLAHTQARSIGLEADVYSLGIIFYEMLAGHPGFEAKLRRDEQVRDDVTQNRKPLPVGRPELEQAGVARVVERAIAPVGRFKDVLELSDALTAIYSAPPPERRTIPRRLYVLLATLGVVILGIGLVAGYLLLQVLLNNGR
;
A
#
# COMPACT_ATOMS: atom_id res chain seq x y z
N MET A 1 -8.71 -17.08 -14.56
CA MET A 1 -7.77 -16.98 -13.43
C MET A 1 -6.58 -17.90 -13.69
N PHE A 2 -5.42 -17.53 -13.15
CA PHE A 2 -4.23 -18.38 -13.17
C PHE A 2 -4.28 -19.36 -12.00
N VAL A 3 -3.67 -20.52 -12.20
CA VAL A 3 -3.55 -21.57 -11.17
C VAL A 3 -2.07 -21.81 -10.84
N TYR A 4 -1.82 -22.53 -9.75
CA TYR A 4 -0.47 -22.93 -9.39
C TYR A 4 0.28 -23.59 -10.56
N GLY A 5 1.46 -23.12 -10.87
CA GLY A 5 2.29 -23.63 -11.94
C GLY A 5 2.12 -22.97 -13.30
N ASP A 6 1.08 -22.13 -13.50
CA ASP A 6 0.94 -21.33 -14.73
C ASP A 6 2.11 -20.36 -14.90
N TYR A 7 2.45 -20.06 -16.16
CA TYR A 7 3.52 -19.12 -16.49
C TYR A 7 2.97 -17.89 -17.22
N LEU A 8 3.42 -16.71 -16.79
CA LEU A 8 3.29 -15.44 -17.49
C LEU A 8 4.70 -14.99 -17.93
N GLY A 9 5.09 -15.34 -19.15
CA GLY A 9 6.48 -15.11 -19.58
C GLY A 9 7.48 -15.86 -18.69
N ASP A 10 8.33 -15.13 -17.97
CA ASP A 10 9.32 -15.66 -17.03
C ASP A 10 8.80 -15.80 -15.58
N LEU A 11 7.53 -15.49 -15.35
CA LEU A 11 6.90 -15.52 -14.03
C LEU A 11 6.11 -16.81 -13.83
N LYS A 12 6.47 -17.62 -12.83
CA LYS A 12 5.73 -18.81 -12.42
C LYS A 12 4.80 -18.48 -11.26
N VAL A 13 3.49 -18.62 -11.47
CA VAL A 13 2.48 -18.41 -10.42
C VAL A 13 2.58 -19.50 -9.35
N THR A 14 2.65 -19.09 -8.09
CA THR A 14 2.76 -20.01 -6.95
C THR A 14 1.55 -20.00 -6.05
N LYS A 15 0.83 -18.87 -5.93
CA LYS A 15 -0.34 -18.79 -5.06
C LYS A 15 -1.23 -17.62 -5.48
N LEU A 16 -2.56 -17.81 -5.39
CA LEU A 16 -3.53 -16.71 -5.42
C LEU A 16 -3.58 -16.07 -4.03
N VAL A 17 -3.34 -14.76 -3.96
CA VAL A 17 -3.41 -13.99 -2.70
C VAL A 17 -4.81 -13.44 -2.52
N ARG A 18 -5.33 -12.70 -3.53
CA ARG A 18 -6.66 -12.08 -3.46
C ARG A 18 -7.21 -11.85 -4.86
N VAL A 19 -8.54 -11.91 -4.97
CA VAL A 19 -9.28 -11.46 -6.16
C VAL A 19 -10.02 -10.18 -5.78
N TRP A 20 -9.71 -9.10 -6.48
CA TRP A 20 -10.38 -7.81 -6.39
C TRP A 20 -11.39 -7.66 -7.54
N ARG A 21 -12.18 -6.59 -7.52
CA ARG A 21 -13.16 -6.31 -8.59
C ARG A 21 -12.50 -6.01 -9.95
N THR A 22 -11.27 -5.50 -9.94
CA THR A 22 -10.55 -5.06 -11.16
C THR A 22 -9.38 -5.94 -11.53
N ALA A 23 -8.84 -6.71 -10.59
CA ALA A 23 -7.62 -7.49 -10.78
C ALA A 23 -7.56 -8.67 -9.81
N ALA A 24 -6.61 -9.57 -10.06
CA ALA A 24 -6.21 -10.60 -9.12
C ALA A 24 -4.74 -10.46 -8.76
N LEU A 25 -4.41 -10.66 -7.49
CA LEU A 25 -3.06 -10.62 -6.93
C LEU A 25 -2.57 -12.03 -6.68
N TYR A 26 -1.36 -12.33 -7.14
CA TYR A 26 -0.70 -13.62 -6.99
C TYR A 26 0.70 -13.46 -6.40
N GLU A 27 1.14 -14.46 -5.65
CA GLU A 27 2.55 -14.71 -5.44
C GLU A 27 3.11 -15.41 -6.68
N ALA A 28 4.30 -15.03 -7.11
CA ALA A 28 4.97 -15.63 -8.26
C ALA A 28 6.49 -15.69 -8.06
N LEU A 29 7.15 -16.54 -8.83
CA LEU A 29 8.61 -16.66 -8.87
C LEU A 29 9.13 -16.17 -10.22
N ARG A 30 10.10 -15.27 -10.18
CA ARG A 30 10.97 -14.91 -11.31
C ARG A 30 12.33 -15.58 -11.10
N GLY A 31 12.52 -16.75 -11.72
CA GLY A 31 13.65 -17.61 -11.40
C GLY A 31 13.59 -18.08 -9.94
N LYS A 32 14.51 -17.57 -9.08
CA LYS A 32 14.53 -17.84 -7.63
C LYS A 32 13.98 -16.69 -6.77
N THR A 33 13.56 -15.58 -7.40
CA THR A 33 13.13 -14.38 -6.69
C THR A 33 11.61 -14.38 -6.56
N GLU A 34 11.12 -14.24 -5.34
CA GLU A 34 9.69 -14.04 -5.07
C GLU A 34 9.26 -12.63 -5.49
N VAL A 35 8.11 -12.53 -6.12
CA VAL A 35 7.46 -11.28 -6.54
C VAL A 35 5.96 -11.38 -6.31
N LEU A 36 5.28 -10.23 -6.27
CA LEU A 36 3.83 -10.17 -6.40
C LEU A 36 3.48 -9.85 -7.86
N LEU A 37 2.51 -10.57 -8.38
CA LEU A 37 2.00 -10.43 -9.73
C LEU A 37 0.54 -9.98 -9.65
N LYS A 38 0.25 -8.77 -10.12
CA LYS A 38 -1.11 -8.24 -10.23
C LYS A 38 -1.56 -8.33 -11.68
N VAL A 39 -2.72 -8.96 -11.92
CA VAL A 39 -3.25 -9.19 -13.28
C VAL A 39 -4.66 -8.62 -13.37
N ALA A 40 -4.89 -7.73 -14.33
CA ALA A 40 -6.20 -7.17 -14.60
C ALA A 40 -7.19 -8.23 -15.08
N HIS A 41 -8.48 -8.06 -14.74
CA HIS A 41 -9.55 -8.86 -15.35
C HIS A 41 -9.65 -8.56 -16.86
N PRO A 42 -10.22 -9.48 -17.67
CA PRO A 42 -10.22 -9.39 -19.14
C PRO A 42 -11.27 -8.39 -19.65
N ASN A 43 -11.10 -7.12 -19.28
CA ASN A 43 -11.84 -6.00 -19.87
C ASN A 43 -10.96 -4.74 -19.92
N ASP A 44 -11.32 -3.81 -20.79
CA ASP A 44 -10.52 -2.62 -21.07
C ASP A 44 -10.43 -1.70 -19.84
N ASP A 45 -11.51 -1.52 -19.09
CA ASP A 45 -11.51 -0.68 -17.88
C ASP A 45 -10.54 -1.18 -16.83
N CYS A 46 -10.51 -2.48 -16.57
CA CYS A 46 -9.58 -3.10 -15.62
C CYS A 46 -8.13 -2.99 -16.12
N ALA A 47 -7.92 -3.20 -17.42
CA ALA A 47 -6.61 -3.07 -18.04
C ALA A 47 -6.06 -1.64 -17.92
N GLU A 48 -6.86 -0.63 -18.26
CA GLU A 48 -6.46 0.79 -18.18
C GLU A 48 -6.20 1.24 -16.72
N ARG A 49 -6.98 0.75 -15.76
CA ARG A 49 -6.75 1.02 -14.33
C ARG A 49 -5.42 0.46 -13.86
N LEU A 50 -5.10 -0.78 -14.23
CA LEU A 50 -3.82 -1.38 -13.86
C LEU A 50 -2.64 -0.64 -14.52
N LYS A 51 -2.76 -0.22 -15.78
CA LYS A 51 -1.74 0.61 -16.45
C LYS A 51 -1.54 1.94 -15.72
N ARG A 52 -2.63 2.61 -15.33
CA ARG A 52 -2.59 3.87 -14.55
C ARG A 52 -1.90 3.67 -13.20
N GLU A 53 -2.28 2.62 -12.47
CA GLU A 53 -1.64 2.28 -11.19
C GLU A 53 -0.13 2.07 -11.35
N ALA A 54 0.30 1.33 -12.37
CA ALA A 54 1.72 1.09 -12.63
C ALA A 54 2.50 2.39 -12.86
N LEU A 55 1.93 3.35 -13.61
CA LEU A 55 2.52 4.67 -13.83
C LEU A 55 2.57 5.51 -12.55
N VAL A 56 1.51 5.46 -11.73
CA VAL A 56 1.48 6.17 -10.44
C VAL A 56 2.53 5.60 -9.48
N LEU A 57 2.63 4.29 -9.37
CA LEU A 57 3.64 3.64 -8.52
C LEU A 57 5.07 3.97 -8.99
N GLU A 58 5.32 4.04 -10.29
CA GLU A 58 6.61 4.48 -10.83
C GLU A 58 6.91 5.94 -10.44
N ALA A 59 5.95 6.83 -10.62
CA ALA A 59 6.09 8.24 -10.27
C ALA A 59 6.31 8.47 -8.76
N LEU A 60 5.65 7.68 -7.92
CA LEU A 60 5.81 7.74 -6.46
C LEU A 60 7.11 7.09 -5.96
N SER A 61 7.77 6.29 -6.79
CA SER A 61 9.00 5.55 -6.44
C SER A 61 10.20 5.88 -7.33
N PRO A 62 10.45 7.16 -7.72
CA PRO A 62 11.48 7.52 -8.70
C PRO A 62 12.90 7.15 -8.27
N TRP A 63 13.11 6.94 -6.97
CA TRP A 63 14.41 6.64 -6.36
C TRP A 63 14.80 5.16 -6.37
N GLN A 64 13.98 4.29 -6.98
CA GLN A 64 14.21 2.84 -6.93
C GLN A 64 14.82 2.30 -8.21
N THR A 65 14.86 3.09 -9.27
CA THR A 65 15.46 2.76 -10.54
C THR A 65 16.67 3.65 -10.85
N GLY A 66 17.63 3.14 -11.64
CA GLY A 66 18.83 3.88 -12.05
C GLY A 66 19.90 4.03 -10.95
N PRO A 67 20.86 4.97 -11.12
CA PRO A 67 21.98 5.17 -10.20
C PRO A 67 21.56 5.47 -8.76
N ALA A 68 20.50 6.25 -8.56
CA ALA A 68 19.96 6.57 -7.26
C ALA A 68 19.39 5.32 -6.54
N GLY A 69 18.71 4.43 -7.26
CA GLY A 69 18.23 3.15 -6.73
C GLY A 69 19.38 2.23 -6.33
N PHE A 70 20.47 2.23 -7.11
CA PHE A 70 21.68 1.50 -6.76
C PHE A 70 22.28 1.99 -5.43
N VAL A 71 22.49 3.30 -5.27
CA VAL A 71 23.01 3.89 -4.02
C VAL A 71 22.07 3.58 -2.85
N ARG A 72 20.74 3.72 -3.04
CA ARG A 72 19.76 3.43 -2.00
C ARG A 72 19.77 1.97 -1.55
N SER A 73 20.14 1.03 -2.42
CA SER A 73 20.23 -0.39 -2.06
C SER A 73 21.26 -0.71 -0.98
N PHE A 74 22.18 0.22 -0.70
CA PHE A 74 23.17 0.14 0.38
C PHE A 74 22.70 0.85 1.67
N LEU A 75 21.64 1.67 1.61
CA LEU A 75 21.17 2.41 2.77
C LEU A 75 20.16 1.57 3.58
N PRO A 76 20.14 1.74 4.92
CA PRO A 76 19.12 1.15 5.75
C PRO A 76 17.73 1.64 5.31
N ALA A 77 16.84 0.71 4.94
CA ALA A 77 15.51 1.03 4.46
C ALA A 77 14.44 0.54 5.44
N SER A 78 13.40 1.35 5.64
CA SER A 78 12.12 0.91 6.21
C SER A 78 11.32 0.15 5.14
N ARG A 79 10.36 -0.67 5.58
CA ARG A 79 9.42 -1.32 4.66
C ARG A 79 8.62 -0.26 3.90
N PRO A 80 8.37 -0.49 2.61
CA PRO A 80 7.52 0.42 1.85
C PRO A 80 6.07 0.31 2.33
N VAL A 81 5.37 1.44 2.40
CA VAL A 81 3.93 1.51 2.66
C VAL A 81 3.09 1.41 1.38
N LEU A 82 3.74 1.54 0.22
CA LEU A 82 3.20 1.29 -1.13
C LEU A 82 4.05 0.22 -1.82
N PRO A 83 3.47 -0.61 -2.70
CA PRO A 83 4.22 -1.62 -3.42
C PRO A 83 5.23 -0.98 -4.36
N ILE A 84 6.37 -1.65 -4.51
CA ILE A 84 7.44 -1.22 -5.40
C ILE A 84 7.22 -1.87 -6.75
N ILE A 85 7.02 -1.07 -7.80
CA ILE A 85 6.87 -1.55 -9.16
C ILE A 85 8.20 -2.07 -9.71
N GLN A 86 8.17 -3.19 -10.42
CA GLN A 86 9.31 -3.80 -11.09
C GLN A 86 9.07 -3.89 -12.59
N ALA A 87 10.15 -3.96 -13.37
CA ALA A 87 10.05 -4.19 -14.81
C ALA A 87 9.29 -5.52 -15.09
N PRO A 88 8.24 -5.50 -15.92
CA PRO A 88 7.45 -6.69 -16.25
C PRO A 88 8.27 -7.72 -17.06
N TYR A 89 9.25 -7.25 -17.84
CA TYR A 89 10.14 -8.07 -18.65
C TYR A 89 11.61 -7.78 -18.32
N PRO A 90 12.48 -8.81 -18.19
CA PRO A 90 13.88 -8.61 -17.80
C PRO A 90 14.68 -7.65 -18.70
N ASN A 91 14.38 -7.65 -20.01
CA ASN A 91 15.13 -6.89 -21.03
C ASN A 91 14.44 -5.61 -21.49
N ARG A 92 13.33 -5.19 -20.85
CA ARG A 92 12.54 -4.02 -21.24
C ARG A 92 12.30 -3.11 -20.03
N SER A 93 13.36 -2.50 -19.53
CA SER A 93 13.36 -1.69 -18.30
C SER A 93 12.50 -0.40 -18.34
N LYS A 94 12.06 0.03 -19.54
CA LYS A 94 11.24 1.25 -19.70
C LYS A 94 9.73 1.03 -19.55
N ARG A 95 9.26 -0.22 -19.45
CA ARG A 95 7.85 -0.52 -19.27
C ARG A 95 7.57 -0.88 -17.82
N VAL A 96 6.52 -0.33 -17.26
CA VAL A 96 6.07 -0.58 -15.87
C VAL A 96 4.92 -1.59 -15.79
N HIS A 97 4.30 -1.91 -16.92
CA HIS A 97 3.31 -2.96 -17.06
C HIS A 97 3.65 -3.88 -18.24
N GLY A 98 3.16 -5.10 -18.19
CA GLY A 98 3.28 -6.08 -19.26
C GLY A 98 1.92 -6.41 -19.87
N GLU A 99 1.97 -6.90 -21.11
CA GLU A 99 0.81 -7.43 -21.83
C GLU A 99 1.18 -8.80 -22.39
N ILE A 100 0.31 -9.78 -22.20
CA ILE A 100 0.50 -11.16 -22.68
C ILE A 100 -0.85 -11.76 -23.10
N THR A 101 -0.84 -12.62 -24.09
CA THR A 101 -2.03 -13.45 -24.41
C THR A 101 -2.00 -14.72 -23.56
N PHE A 102 -3.03 -14.93 -22.77
CA PHE A 102 -3.21 -16.15 -21.97
C PHE A 102 -4.55 -16.79 -22.29
N ARG A 103 -4.51 -18.06 -22.75
CA ARG A 103 -5.69 -18.82 -23.20
C ARG A 103 -6.54 -18.08 -24.24
N GLY A 104 -5.89 -17.39 -25.18
CA GLY A 104 -6.55 -16.63 -26.24
C GLY A 104 -7.02 -15.23 -25.89
N GLU A 105 -6.88 -14.81 -24.61
CA GLU A 105 -7.31 -13.48 -24.16
C GLU A 105 -6.12 -12.59 -23.79
N PRO A 106 -6.14 -11.31 -24.16
CA PRO A 106 -5.12 -10.36 -23.71
C PRO A 106 -5.21 -10.16 -22.20
N ARG A 107 -4.07 -10.11 -21.52
CA ARG A 107 -3.94 -9.85 -20.10
C ARG A 107 -2.92 -8.75 -19.87
N VAL A 108 -3.32 -7.73 -19.13
CA VAL A 108 -2.41 -6.70 -18.63
C VAL A 108 -1.98 -7.07 -17.22
N PHE A 109 -0.70 -6.95 -16.92
CA PHE A 109 -0.17 -7.27 -15.61
C PHE A 109 0.91 -6.30 -15.17
N SER A 110 1.10 -6.18 -13.87
CA SER A 110 2.23 -5.50 -13.23
C SER A 110 2.96 -6.46 -12.29
N VAL A 111 4.25 -6.23 -12.15
CA VAL A 111 5.10 -6.98 -11.22
C VAL A 111 5.52 -6.05 -10.10
N LEU A 112 5.31 -6.50 -8.88
CA LEU A 112 5.59 -5.74 -7.66
C LEU A 112 6.65 -6.49 -6.84
N SER A 113 7.43 -5.76 -6.05
CA SER A 113 8.32 -6.39 -5.07
C SER A 113 7.50 -7.27 -4.13
N PHE A 114 8.08 -8.42 -3.79
CA PHE A 114 7.43 -9.31 -2.83
C PHE A 114 7.26 -8.60 -1.49
N ALA A 115 6.06 -8.70 -0.93
CA ALA A 115 5.73 -8.27 0.41
C ALA A 115 5.02 -9.44 1.11
N LYS A 116 5.50 -9.79 2.28
CA LYS A 116 4.89 -10.82 3.11
C LYS A 116 3.78 -10.20 3.94
N GLY A 117 2.72 -10.95 4.21
CA GLY A 117 1.65 -10.48 5.08
C GLY A 117 0.33 -11.20 4.84
N LYS A 118 -0.70 -10.73 5.55
CA LYS A 118 -2.10 -11.13 5.37
C LYS A 118 -2.91 -9.92 4.90
N ILE A 119 -3.96 -10.16 4.16
CA ILE A 119 -4.92 -9.10 3.82
C ILE A 119 -5.63 -8.64 5.10
N LEU A 120 -5.84 -7.35 5.25
CA LEU A 120 -6.41 -6.75 6.47
C LEU A 120 -7.80 -7.31 6.78
N SER A 121 -8.64 -7.56 5.78
CA SER A 121 -9.95 -8.18 5.99
C SER A 121 -9.86 -9.59 6.59
N ASP A 122 -8.86 -10.39 6.17
CA ASP A 122 -8.62 -11.71 6.75
C ASP A 122 -8.09 -11.58 8.20
N LEU A 123 -7.23 -10.58 8.44
CA LEU A 123 -6.71 -10.30 9.78
C LEU A 123 -7.83 -9.88 10.75
N ILE A 124 -8.78 -9.04 10.30
CA ILE A 124 -9.96 -8.64 11.09
C ILE A 124 -10.87 -9.86 11.38
N LEU A 125 -11.04 -10.76 10.42
CA LEU A 125 -11.83 -11.98 10.63
C LEU A 125 -11.19 -12.93 11.64
N GLU A 126 -9.87 -13.06 11.64
CA GLU A 126 -9.12 -13.87 12.60
C GLU A 126 -9.07 -13.20 13.99
N ASN A 127 -9.01 -11.88 14.04
CA ASN A 127 -8.90 -11.06 15.24
C ASN A 127 -9.96 -9.96 15.21
N PRO A 128 -11.22 -10.26 15.58
CA PRO A 128 -12.34 -9.32 15.45
C PRO A 128 -12.15 -8.00 16.20
N GLN A 129 -11.32 -7.98 17.23
CA GLN A 129 -11.01 -6.77 17.99
C GLN A 129 -9.50 -6.54 18.01
N ILE A 130 -9.00 -5.91 16.96
CA ILE A 130 -7.61 -5.47 16.90
C ILE A 130 -7.36 -4.47 18.05
N TRP A 131 -6.20 -4.59 18.68
CA TRP A 131 -5.81 -3.65 19.72
C TRP A 131 -5.82 -2.21 19.19
N HIS A 132 -6.53 -1.33 19.88
CA HIS A 132 -6.88 0.00 19.37
C HIS A 132 -5.66 0.87 19.00
N TYR A 133 -4.52 0.72 19.68
CA TYR A 133 -3.27 1.38 19.27
C TYR A 133 -2.80 0.89 17.87
N GLN A 134 -2.82 -0.41 17.64
CA GLN A 134 -2.42 -0.98 16.35
C GLN A 134 -3.40 -0.58 15.24
N ALA A 135 -4.69 -0.55 15.53
CA ALA A 135 -5.70 -0.07 14.59
C ALA A 135 -5.46 1.40 14.21
N ALA A 136 -5.21 2.27 15.19
CA ALA A 136 -4.87 3.67 14.96
C ALA A 136 -3.56 3.83 14.16
N TRP A 137 -2.54 3.01 14.43
CA TRP A 137 -1.28 3.03 13.68
C TRP A 137 -1.44 2.55 12.25
N ILE A 138 -2.28 1.54 11.99
CA ILE A 138 -2.61 1.11 10.63
C ILE A 138 -3.21 2.28 9.86
N VAL A 139 -4.25 2.92 10.40
CA VAL A 139 -4.92 4.06 9.74
C VAL A 139 -3.96 5.22 9.54
N SER A 140 -3.18 5.60 10.56
CA SER A 140 -2.19 6.68 10.45
C SER A 140 -1.12 6.36 9.40
N THR A 141 -0.67 5.10 9.31
CA THR A 141 0.34 4.67 8.31
C THR A 141 -0.24 4.72 6.89
N LEU A 142 -1.49 4.27 6.70
CA LEU A 142 -2.18 4.37 5.41
C LEU A 142 -2.40 5.83 5.01
N ALA A 143 -2.81 6.70 5.94
CA ALA A 143 -2.94 8.13 5.69
C ALA A 143 -1.61 8.77 5.25
N GLN A 144 -0.50 8.40 5.89
CA GLN A 144 0.84 8.86 5.50
C GLN A 144 1.27 8.30 4.12
N ALA A 145 0.86 7.08 3.76
CA ALA A 145 1.09 6.53 2.42
C ALA A 145 0.39 7.36 1.33
N LEU A 146 -0.78 7.93 1.64
CA LEU A 146 -1.56 8.78 0.74
C LEU A 146 -1.08 10.25 0.69
N ARG A 147 -0.10 10.65 1.53
CA ARG A 147 0.43 12.03 1.55
C ARG A 147 0.81 12.59 0.18
N PRO A 148 1.46 11.86 -0.74
CA PRO A 148 1.76 12.38 -2.08
C PRO A 148 0.50 12.72 -2.89
N LEU A 149 -0.58 11.94 -2.75
CA LEU A 149 -1.86 12.17 -3.40
C LEU A 149 -2.52 13.43 -2.85
N VAL A 150 -2.61 13.55 -1.52
CA VAL A 150 -3.16 14.75 -0.85
C VAL A 150 -2.44 16.02 -1.31
N LYS A 151 -1.09 15.99 -1.37
CA LYS A 151 -0.29 17.14 -1.85
C LYS A 151 -0.55 17.51 -3.30
N SER A 152 -0.99 16.57 -4.12
CA SER A 152 -1.32 16.78 -5.53
C SER A 152 -2.82 16.94 -5.76
N ASN A 153 -3.62 17.13 -4.71
CA ASN A 153 -5.09 17.18 -4.74
C ASN A 153 -5.71 15.98 -5.49
N LYS A 154 -5.21 14.79 -5.20
CA LYS A 154 -5.71 13.53 -5.79
C LYS A 154 -6.35 12.66 -4.73
N CYS A 155 -7.46 12.03 -5.10
CA CYS A 155 -8.22 11.11 -4.28
C CYS A 155 -7.97 9.66 -4.72
N HIS A 156 -7.96 8.73 -3.79
CA HIS A 156 -7.80 7.29 -4.07
C HIS A 156 -9.14 6.63 -4.43
N LEU A 157 -10.19 6.90 -3.67
CA LEU A 157 -11.60 6.54 -3.85
C LEU A 157 -11.97 5.04 -3.79
N SER A 158 -11.03 4.16 -3.50
CA SER A 158 -11.30 2.71 -3.41
C SER A 158 -10.54 2.05 -2.26
N ILE A 159 -10.42 2.74 -1.13
CA ILE A 159 -9.73 2.18 0.03
C ILE A 159 -10.67 1.23 0.76
N SER A 160 -10.28 -0.04 0.89
CA SER A 160 -10.99 -1.08 1.64
C SER A 160 -10.00 -2.00 2.35
N PRO A 161 -10.43 -2.81 3.34
CA PRO A 161 -9.54 -3.76 4.00
C PRO A 161 -8.94 -4.79 3.05
N ASP A 162 -9.61 -5.09 1.94
CA ASP A 162 -9.16 -6.08 0.95
C ASP A 162 -7.93 -5.64 0.16
N ILE A 163 -7.69 -4.34 0.02
CA ILE A 163 -6.50 -3.82 -0.68
C ILE A 163 -5.34 -3.48 0.25
N VAL A 164 -5.43 -3.83 1.52
CA VAL A 164 -4.37 -3.59 2.50
C VAL A 164 -3.72 -4.92 2.87
N LEU A 165 -2.44 -5.07 2.54
CA LEU A 165 -1.62 -6.17 3.01
C LEU A 165 -0.95 -5.77 4.33
N VAL A 166 -1.06 -6.59 5.37
CA VAL A 166 -0.48 -6.30 6.68
C VAL A 166 0.58 -7.35 7.01
N ASP A 167 1.80 -6.89 7.18
CA ASP A 167 2.91 -7.70 7.72
C ASP A 167 3.14 -7.36 9.19
N THR A 168 3.87 -8.20 9.88
CA THR A 168 4.27 -7.97 11.27
C THR A 168 5.77 -7.76 11.32
N ASP A 169 6.21 -6.68 11.97
CA ASP A 169 7.64 -6.44 12.16
C ASP A 169 8.22 -7.33 13.28
N ARG A 170 9.53 -7.22 13.53
CA ARG A 170 10.23 -8.02 14.54
C ARG A 170 9.79 -7.71 15.97
N ASP A 171 9.23 -6.55 16.19
CA ASP A 171 8.75 -6.08 17.50
C ASP A 171 7.24 -6.38 17.68
N GLY A 172 6.61 -7.08 16.72
CA GLY A 172 5.19 -7.48 16.77
C GLY A 172 4.22 -6.40 16.28
N ASN A 173 4.70 -5.26 15.75
CA ASN A 173 3.83 -4.21 15.26
C ASN A 173 3.30 -4.52 13.87
N LEU A 174 2.04 -4.20 13.63
CA LEU A 174 1.39 -4.36 12.34
C LEU A 174 1.87 -3.26 11.36
N ARG A 175 2.28 -3.67 10.16
CA ARG A 175 2.83 -2.79 9.12
C ARG A 175 2.00 -2.92 7.85
N PRO A 176 1.08 -1.98 7.59
CA PRO A 176 0.22 -2.03 6.41
C PRO A 176 0.96 -1.58 5.15
N ILE A 177 0.56 -2.18 4.02
CA ILE A 177 0.96 -1.82 2.65
C ILE A 177 -0.33 -1.67 1.85
N LEU A 178 -0.54 -0.51 1.24
CA LEU A 178 -1.70 -0.23 0.39
C LEU A 178 -1.43 -0.76 -1.03
N MET A 179 -2.19 -1.76 -1.48
CA MET A 179 -1.85 -2.59 -2.65
C MET A 179 -2.52 -2.21 -3.97
N ASP A 180 -3.52 -1.33 -3.96
CA ASP A 180 -4.26 -0.92 -5.17
C ASP A 180 -4.33 0.60 -5.26
N LEU A 181 -3.85 1.17 -6.37
CA LEU A 181 -3.87 2.61 -6.63
C LEU A 181 -4.56 2.96 -7.97
N GLY A 182 -5.31 2.02 -8.54
CA GLY A 182 -5.89 2.16 -9.88
C GLY A 182 -7.06 3.15 -9.99
N PHE A 183 -7.59 3.65 -8.87
CA PHE A 183 -8.77 4.56 -8.86
C PHE A 183 -8.41 6.03 -8.68
N ILE A 184 -7.15 6.39 -8.66
CA ILE A 184 -6.70 7.76 -8.41
C ILE A 184 -7.24 8.73 -9.45
N ILE A 185 -7.91 9.79 -8.98
CA ILE A 185 -8.42 10.91 -9.77
C ILE A 185 -8.06 12.25 -9.13
N ASP A 186 -8.13 13.31 -9.92
CA ASP A 186 -8.01 14.67 -9.42
C ASP A 186 -9.27 15.05 -8.59
N GLY A 187 -9.06 15.70 -7.42
CA GLY A 187 -10.14 16.24 -6.62
C GLY A 187 -10.81 17.42 -7.36
N GLY A 188 -12.12 17.53 -7.22
CA GLY A 188 -12.94 18.54 -7.87
C GLY A 188 -14.23 17.96 -8.44
N GLU A 189 -14.80 18.63 -9.41
CA GLU A 189 -15.99 18.16 -10.13
C GLU A 189 -15.60 16.99 -11.03
N VAL A 190 -16.29 15.88 -10.88
CA VAL A 190 -16.16 14.72 -11.75
C VAL A 190 -17.41 14.65 -12.63
N ASP A 191 -17.21 14.83 -13.92
CA ASP A 191 -18.23 14.57 -14.92
C ASP A 191 -18.69 13.10 -14.79
N GLY A 192 -20.00 12.85 -14.79
CA GLY A 192 -20.65 11.59 -14.43
C GLY A 192 -20.25 10.31 -15.18
N GLN A 193 -19.05 10.30 -15.78
CA GLN A 193 -18.50 9.20 -16.58
C GLN A 193 -18.06 7.98 -15.76
N TYR A 194 -17.91 8.10 -14.44
CA TYR A 194 -17.42 7.00 -13.61
C TYR A 194 -18.56 6.31 -12.87
N ASP A 195 -18.86 5.08 -13.25
CA ASP A 195 -19.75 4.21 -12.49
C ASP A 195 -18.99 3.59 -11.29
N TRP A 196 -18.85 4.38 -10.23
CA TRP A 196 -18.25 3.94 -8.97
C TRP A 196 -18.95 2.72 -8.37
N SER A 197 -20.22 2.55 -8.71
CA SER A 197 -21.05 1.50 -8.16
C SER A 197 -20.62 0.09 -8.57
N ARG A 198 -20.00 -0.04 -9.73
CA ARG A 198 -19.58 -1.35 -10.27
C ARG A 198 -18.20 -1.81 -9.81
N LEU A 199 -17.33 -0.87 -9.49
CA LEU A 199 -15.91 -1.13 -9.28
C LEU A 199 -15.43 -0.88 -7.85
N SER A 200 -16.13 -0.05 -7.08
CA SER A 200 -15.86 0.19 -5.65
C SER A 200 -16.66 -0.77 -4.76
N GLU A 201 -16.22 -0.94 -3.53
CA GLU A 201 -16.96 -1.66 -2.51
C GLU A 201 -17.88 -0.69 -1.75
N PRO A 202 -19.20 -0.78 -1.92
CA PRO A 202 -20.13 0.23 -1.38
C PRO A 202 -19.98 0.48 0.12
N ALA A 203 -19.69 -0.56 0.90
CA ALA A 203 -19.53 -0.45 2.35
C ALA A 203 -18.42 0.50 2.80
N TYR A 204 -17.39 0.71 1.97
CA TYR A 204 -16.23 1.57 2.25
C TYR A 204 -16.21 2.83 1.37
N THR A 205 -17.17 2.98 0.47
CA THR A 205 -17.23 4.10 -0.46
C THR A 205 -18.07 5.23 0.15
N ALA A 206 -17.56 6.45 0.09
CA ALA A 206 -18.23 7.61 0.64
C ALA A 206 -19.60 7.85 0.00
N PRO A 207 -20.64 8.22 0.78
CA PRO A 207 -22.02 8.30 0.29
C PRO A 207 -22.20 9.28 -0.89
N GLU A 208 -21.43 10.36 -0.94
CA GLU A 208 -21.44 11.30 -2.05
C GLU A 208 -20.97 10.70 -3.38
N LEU A 209 -20.17 9.63 -3.35
CA LEU A 209 -19.74 8.90 -4.54
C LEU A 209 -20.79 7.90 -5.02
N LEU A 210 -21.63 7.40 -4.12
CA LEU A 210 -22.66 6.41 -4.41
C LEU A 210 -23.99 7.04 -4.81
N ALA A 211 -24.23 8.31 -4.45
CA ALA A 211 -25.44 9.02 -4.81
C ALA A 211 -25.54 9.22 -6.34
N HIS A 212 -26.68 8.90 -6.93
CA HIS A 212 -26.93 9.00 -8.38
C HIS A 212 -27.20 10.47 -8.82
N THR A 213 -26.24 11.36 -8.62
CA THR A 213 -26.30 12.76 -9.07
C THR A 213 -25.39 12.98 -10.26
N GLN A 214 -25.80 13.83 -11.23
CA GLN A 214 -25.06 14.02 -12.48
C GLN A 214 -23.76 14.81 -12.34
N ALA A 215 -23.67 15.72 -11.38
CA ALA A 215 -22.46 16.46 -11.07
C ALA A 215 -22.07 16.25 -9.62
N ARG A 216 -20.83 15.91 -9.35
CA ARG A 216 -20.30 15.67 -8.00
C ARG A 216 -19.02 16.44 -7.82
N SER A 217 -18.93 17.13 -6.69
CA SER A 217 -17.64 17.55 -6.19
C SER A 217 -17.07 16.40 -5.35
N ILE A 218 -15.92 15.90 -5.74
CA ILE A 218 -15.20 14.87 -5.00
C ILE A 218 -14.02 15.53 -4.30
N GLY A 219 -14.08 15.55 -2.98
CA GLY A 219 -13.00 16.06 -2.14
C GLY A 219 -12.15 14.95 -1.54
N LEU A 220 -11.03 15.35 -0.95
CA LEU A 220 -10.11 14.46 -0.22
C LEU A 220 -10.77 13.79 0.99
N GLU A 221 -11.88 14.34 1.46
CA GLU A 221 -12.69 13.80 2.56
C GLU A 221 -13.38 12.46 2.20
N ALA A 222 -13.46 12.08 0.92
CA ALA A 222 -13.97 10.77 0.52
C ALA A 222 -13.02 9.62 0.99
N ASP A 223 -11.72 9.83 0.93
CA ASP A 223 -10.73 8.87 1.44
C ASP A 223 -10.72 8.82 2.97
N VAL A 224 -11.06 9.95 3.64
CA VAL A 224 -11.25 9.98 5.09
C VAL A 224 -12.38 9.07 5.52
N TYR A 225 -13.51 9.09 4.80
CA TYR A 225 -14.64 8.20 5.07
C TYR A 225 -14.21 6.74 4.99
N SER A 226 -13.53 6.35 3.93
CA SER A 226 -13.06 4.98 3.73
C SER A 226 -12.15 4.51 4.87
N LEU A 227 -11.16 5.32 5.26
CA LEU A 227 -10.29 5.02 6.40
C LEU A 227 -11.06 5.02 7.73
N GLY A 228 -12.08 5.87 7.88
CA GLY A 228 -12.96 5.92 9.05
C GLY A 228 -13.75 4.64 9.23
N ILE A 229 -14.33 4.09 8.15
CA ILE A 229 -15.07 2.81 8.19
C ILE A 229 -14.11 1.64 8.50
N ILE A 230 -12.92 1.61 7.89
CA ILE A 230 -11.90 0.59 8.21
C ILE A 230 -11.50 0.67 9.69
N PHE A 231 -11.30 1.88 10.20
CA PHE A 231 -10.97 2.08 11.61
C PHE A 231 -12.10 1.62 12.53
N TYR A 232 -13.34 1.99 12.20
CA TYR A 232 -14.54 1.50 12.89
C TYR A 232 -14.55 -0.03 12.95
N GLU A 233 -14.39 -0.72 11.82
CA GLU A 233 -14.44 -2.17 11.72
C GLU A 233 -13.36 -2.85 12.60
N MET A 234 -12.13 -2.33 12.57
CA MET A 234 -11.04 -2.84 13.42
C MET A 234 -11.33 -2.67 14.92
N LEU A 235 -12.05 -1.63 15.32
CA LEU A 235 -12.39 -1.36 16.72
C LEU A 235 -13.63 -2.11 17.16
N ALA A 236 -14.68 -2.14 16.34
CA ALA A 236 -15.96 -2.76 16.65
C ALA A 236 -15.92 -4.30 16.54
N GLY A 237 -15.05 -4.82 15.68
CA GLY A 237 -14.95 -6.24 15.36
C GLY A 237 -16.03 -6.76 14.42
N HIS A 238 -16.79 -5.87 13.82
CA HIS A 238 -17.79 -6.17 12.79
C HIS A 238 -17.84 -5.03 11.76
N PRO A 239 -18.25 -5.30 10.51
CA PRO A 239 -18.33 -4.28 9.47
C PRO A 239 -19.30 -3.17 9.84
N GLY A 240 -19.01 -1.94 9.39
CA GLY A 240 -19.89 -0.79 9.55
C GLY A 240 -21.21 -0.98 8.80
N PHE A 241 -21.14 -1.63 7.64
CA PHE A 241 -22.27 -2.02 6.82
C PHE A 241 -22.13 -3.49 6.43
N GLU A 242 -23.14 -4.31 6.76
CA GLU A 242 -23.11 -5.74 6.43
C GLU A 242 -23.20 -5.93 4.91
N ALA A 243 -22.16 -6.46 4.31
CA ALA A 243 -22.06 -6.65 2.85
C ALA A 243 -22.03 -8.12 2.42
N LYS A 244 -21.62 -9.06 3.30
CA LYS A 244 -21.30 -10.45 2.91
C LYS A 244 -22.45 -11.24 2.28
N LEU A 245 -23.68 -11.00 2.69
CA LEU A 245 -24.87 -11.73 2.22
C LEU A 245 -25.88 -10.80 1.54
N ARG A 246 -25.46 -9.61 1.15
CA ARG A 246 -26.33 -8.59 0.56
C ARG A 246 -25.84 -8.20 -0.82
N ARG A 247 -26.76 -7.75 -1.67
CA ARG A 247 -26.43 -7.19 -2.98
C ARG A 247 -25.82 -5.79 -2.80
N ASP A 248 -24.92 -5.41 -3.67
CA ASP A 248 -24.27 -4.09 -3.65
C ASP A 248 -25.26 -2.93 -3.61
N GLU A 249 -26.42 -3.05 -4.30
CA GLU A 249 -27.48 -2.04 -4.30
C GLU A 249 -28.04 -1.81 -2.89
N GLN A 250 -28.27 -2.88 -2.13
CA GLN A 250 -28.80 -2.79 -0.76
C GLN A 250 -27.82 -2.12 0.19
N VAL A 251 -26.51 -2.44 0.04
CA VAL A 251 -25.46 -1.79 0.84
C VAL A 251 -25.32 -0.32 0.46
N ARG A 252 -25.41 0.00 -0.83
CA ARG A 252 -25.41 1.38 -1.35
C ARG A 252 -26.55 2.19 -0.78
N ASP A 253 -27.76 1.62 -0.76
CA ASP A 253 -28.95 2.30 -0.21
C ASP A 253 -28.73 2.62 1.27
N ASP A 254 -28.16 1.71 2.07
CA ASP A 254 -27.86 1.96 3.47
C ASP A 254 -26.83 3.08 3.65
N VAL A 255 -25.76 3.08 2.86
CA VAL A 255 -24.71 4.10 2.91
C VAL A 255 -25.27 5.47 2.46
N THR A 256 -26.02 5.53 1.35
CA THR A 256 -26.56 6.78 0.80
C THR A 256 -27.68 7.37 1.67
N GLN A 257 -28.43 6.54 2.39
CA GLN A 257 -29.39 6.97 3.38
C GLN A 257 -28.75 7.44 4.69
N ASN A 258 -27.40 7.50 4.73
CA ASN A 258 -26.63 7.86 5.92
C ASN A 258 -27.02 7.05 7.16
N ARG A 259 -27.34 5.78 6.99
CA ARG A 259 -27.52 4.87 8.13
C ARG A 259 -26.19 4.80 8.86
N LYS A 260 -26.16 5.29 10.10
CA LYS A 260 -24.95 5.26 10.90
C LYS A 260 -24.63 3.83 11.31
N PRO A 261 -23.37 3.41 11.28
CA PRO A 261 -22.94 2.20 11.96
C PRO A 261 -23.34 2.25 13.44
N LEU A 262 -23.53 1.08 14.03
CA LEU A 262 -23.75 0.97 15.50
C LEU A 262 -22.59 1.61 16.25
N PRO A 263 -22.79 2.16 17.46
CA PRO A 263 -21.67 2.62 18.28
C PRO A 263 -20.63 1.51 18.47
N VAL A 264 -19.34 1.88 18.56
CA VAL A 264 -18.25 0.90 18.76
C VAL A 264 -18.44 0.04 20.01
N GLY A 265 -19.20 0.55 21.01
CA GLY A 265 -19.60 -0.22 22.18
C GLY A 265 -18.46 -0.54 23.17
N ARG A 266 -17.36 0.22 23.12
CA ARG A 266 -16.16 0.05 23.96
C ARG A 266 -15.93 1.31 24.80
N PRO A 267 -16.32 1.30 26.11
CA PRO A 267 -16.25 2.49 26.97
C PRO A 267 -14.86 3.13 27.07
N GLU A 268 -13.80 2.33 27.02
CA GLU A 268 -12.41 2.82 27.03
C GLU A 268 -12.07 3.71 25.84
N LEU A 269 -12.70 3.45 24.67
CA LEU A 269 -12.49 4.26 23.45
C LEU A 269 -13.29 5.56 23.49
N GLU A 270 -14.43 5.57 24.15
CA GLU A 270 -15.22 6.79 24.38
C GLU A 270 -14.46 7.76 25.30
N GLN A 271 -13.89 7.27 26.39
CA GLN A 271 -13.09 8.05 27.32
C GLN A 271 -11.84 8.64 26.65
N ALA A 272 -11.16 7.88 25.80
CA ALA A 272 -10.00 8.34 25.06
C ALA A 272 -10.34 9.32 23.93
N GLY A 273 -11.61 9.54 23.63
CA GLY A 273 -12.06 10.42 22.54
C GLY A 273 -11.94 9.79 21.14
N VAL A 274 -11.59 8.52 21.04
CA VAL A 274 -11.42 7.78 19.79
C VAL A 274 -12.75 7.60 19.06
N ALA A 275 -13.81 7.32 19.78
CA ALA A 275 -15.17 7.21 19.22
C ALA A 275 -15.53 8.47 18.44
N ARG A 276 -15.23 9.66 18.97
CA ARG A 276 -15.46 10.95 18.29
C ARG A 276 -14.63 11.11 17.02
N VAL A 277 -13.41 10.59 16.98
CA VAL A 277 -12.58 10.59 15.76
C VAL A 277 -13.23 9.72 14.68
N VAL A 278 -13.69 8.51 15.04
CA VAL A 278 -14.41 7.63 14.12
C VAL A 278 -15.68 8.30 13.62
N GLU A 279 -16.54 8.80 14.54
CA GLU A 279 -17.80 9.47 14.18
C GLU A 279 -17.57 10.65 13.23
N ARG A 280 -16.55 11.48 13.50
CA ARG A 280 -16.21 12.59 12.61
C ARG A 280 -15.71 12.10 11.26
N ALA A 281 -14.90 11.05 11.20
CA ALA A 281 -14.37 10.52 9.94
C ALA A 281 -15.47 9.96 9.02
N ILE A 282 -16.52 9.34 9.58
CA ILE A 282 -17.62 8.76 8.81
C ILE A 282 -18.87 9.67 8.70
N ALA A 283 -18.80 10.88 9.24
CA ALA A 283 -19.92 11.81 9.19
C ALA A 283 -20.28 12.20 7.75
N PRO A 284 -21.56 12.45 7.43
CA PRO A 284 -21.95 12.91 6.10
C PRO A 284 -21.42 14.31 5.78
N VAL A 285 -21.25 15.16 6.80
CA VAL A 285 -20.69 16.50 6.70
C VAL A 285 -19.76 16.81 7.87
N GLY A 286 -18.77 17.69 7.67
CA GLY A 286 -17.85 18.09 8.73
C GLY A 286 -16.75 17.06 9.04
N ARG A 287 -16.45 16.17 8.11
CA ARG A 287 -15.30 15.24 8.18
C ARG A 287 -14.00 16.01 8.36
N PHE A 288 -12.92 15.30 8.62
CA PHE A 288 -11.58 15.84 8.42
C PHE A 288 -11.41 16.24 6.96
N LYS A 289 -10.69 17.30 6.68
CA LYS A 289 -10.48 17.83 5.31
C LYS A 289 -9.73 16.86 4.39
N ASP A 290 -8.85 16.06 5.00
CA ASP A 290 -8.05 15.04 4.31
C ASP A 290 -7.58 13.96 5.31
N VAL A 291 -6.99 12.91 4.80
CA VAL A 291 -6.50 11.77 5.61
C VAL A 291 -5.34 12.15 6.52
N LEU A 292 -4.61 13.23 6.24
CA LEU A 292 -3.50 13.68 7.09
C LEU A 292 -4.04 14.35 8.35
N GLU A 293 -5.10 15.16 8.26
CA GLU A 293 -5.78 15.72 9.44
C GLU A 293 -6.36 14.59 10.33
N LEU A 294 -6.91 13.52 9.73
CA LEU A 294 -7.32 12.33 10.47
C LEU A 294 -6.13 11.68 11.19
N SER A 295 -5.00 11.51 10.49
CA SER A 295 -3.77 10.96 11.08
C SER A 295 -3.27 11.81 12.24
N ASP A 296 -3.29 13.14 12.12
CA ASP A 296 -2.88 14.06 13.16
C ASP A 296 -3.78 13.95 14.41
N ALA A 297 -5.09 13.82 14.21
CA ALA A 297 -6.05 13.60 15.29
C ALA A 297 -5.79 12.27 16.03
N LEU A 298 -5.46 11.20 15.31
CA LEU A 298 -5.11 9.91 15.89
C LEU A 298 -3.78 9.95 16.64
N THR A 299 -2.77 10.63 16.09
CA THR A 299 -1.45 10.74 16.74
C THR A 299 -1.47 11.64 17.97
N ALA A 300 -2.42 12.57 18.06
CA ALA A 300 -2.66 13.34 19.28
C ALA A 300 -3.15 12.47 20.46
N ILE A 301 -3.88 11.37 20.15
CA ILE A 301 -4.39 10.44 21.18
C ILE A 301 -3.36 9.33 21.47
N TYR A 302 -2.78 8.73 20.44
CA TYR A 302 -2.01 7.49 20.53
C TYR A 302 -0.51 7.64 20.34
N SER A 303 -0.01 8.84 20.06
CA SER A 303 1.34 9.07 19.55
C SER A 303 1.56 8.44 18.16
N ALA A 304 2.68 8.77 17.53
CA ALA A 304 3.02 8.19 16.23
C ALA A 304 3.32 6.69 16.33
N PRO A 305 3.09 5.92 15.26
CA PRO A 305 3.52 4.53 15.21
C PRO A 305 5.01 4.40 15.57
N PRO A 306 5.41 3.37 16.33
CA PRO A 306 6.82 3.18 16.67
C PRO A 306 7.64 3.00 15.39
N PRO A 307 8.83 3.63 15.30
CA PRO A 307 9.68 3.51 14.14
C PRO A 307 10.10 2.05 13.94
N GLU A 308 10.01 1.58 12.70
CA GLU A 308 10.54 0.26 12.36
C GLU A 308 12.07 0.23 12.50
N ARG A 309 12.61 -0.81 13.12
CA ARG A 309 14.06 -1.06 13.15
C ARG A 309 14.56 -1.28 11.72
N ARG A 310 15.31 -0.31 11.21
CA ARG A 310 15.88 -0.38 9.86
C ARG A 310 16.85 -1.55 9.76
N THR A 311 16.65 -2.41 8.78
CA THR A 311 17.58 -3.49 8.49
C THR A 311 18.74 -2.96 7.64
N ILE A 312 19.96 -3.20 8.09
CA ILE A 312 21.15 -2.87 7.30
C ILE A 312 21.27 -3.91 6.18
N PRO A 313 21.25 -3.50 4.91
CA PRO A 313 21.31 -4.44 3.80
C PRO A 313 22.68 -5.15 3.77
N ARG A 314 22.65 -6.44 3.45
CA ARG A 314 23.85 -7.27 3.38
C ARG A 314 24.94 -6.67 2.48
N ARG A 315 24.54 -5.96 1.43
CA ARG A 315 25.45 -5.26 0.50
C ARG A 315 26.26 -4.16 1.19
N LEU A 316 25.73 -3.48 2.20
CA LEU A 316 26.46 -2.47 2.95
C LEU A 316 27.58 -3.13 3.80
N TYR A 317 27.31 -4.28 4.42
CA TYR A 317 28.34 -5.02 5.14
C TYR A 317 29.49 -5.47 4.21
N VAL A 318 29.16 -6.00 3.02
CA VAL A 318 30.16 -6.38 2.02
C VAL A 318 30.97 -5.18 1.58
N LEU A 319 30.32 -4.05 1.28
CA LEU A 319 31.02 -2.82 0.89
C LEU A 319 31.96 -2.31 1.99
N LEU A 320 31.51 -2.28 3.23
CA LEU A 320 32.33 -1.84 4.37
C LEU A 320 33.50 -2.81 4.63
N ALA A 321 33.28 -4.12 4.50
CA ALA A 321 34.33 -5.12 4.65
C ALA A 321 35.38 -4.99 3.55
N THR A 322 34.98 -4.84 2.27
CA THR A 322 35.93 -4.63 1.17
C THR A 322 36.68 -3.32 1.30
N LEU A 323 36.03 -2.24 1.70
CA LEU A 323 36.69 -0.96 1.97
C LEU A 323 37.71 -1.09 3.11
N GLY A 324 37.39 -1.82 4.18
CA GLY A 324 38.27 -2.08 5.30
C GLY A 324 39.55 -2.85 4.86
N VAL A 325 39.38 -3.89 4.01
CA VAL A 325 40.51 -4.66 3.46
C VAL A 325 41.40 -3.77 2.58
N VAL A 326 40.81 -2.93 1.73
CA VAL A 326 41.57 -2.00 0.87
C VAL A 326 42.36 -0.99 1.72
N ILE A 327 41.73 -0.38 2.73
CA ILE A 327 42.41 0.58 3.63
C ILE A 327 43.57 -0.12 4.37
N LEU A 328 43.34 -1.33 4.86
CA LEU A 328 44.39 -2.11 5.53
C LEU A 328 45.56 -2.41 4.59
N GLY A 329 45.25 -2.81 3.34
CA GLY A 329 46.28 -3.06 2.31
C GLY A 329 47.09 -1.82 1.98
N ILE A 330 46.42 -0.65 1.79
CA ILE A 330 47.12 0.63 1.57
C ILE A 330 48.00 0.98 2.78
N GLY A 331 47.51 0.79 4.02
CA GLY A 331 48.26 1.04 5.24
C GLY A 331 49.53 0.16 5.37
N LEU A 332 49.41 -1.12 5.01
CA LEU A 332 50.55 -2.05 5.00
C LEU A 332 51.61 -1.67 3.95
N VAL A 333 51.18 -1.31 2.73
CA VAL A 333 52.07 -0.85 1.67
C VAL A 333 52.77 0.46 2.06
N ALA A 334 52.02 1.44 2.59
CA ALA A 334 52.60 2.68 3.07
C ALA A 334 53.58 2.47 4.23
N GLY A 335 53.24 1.62 5.19
CA GLY A 335 54.14 1.24 6.29
C GLY A 335 55.41 0.55 5.82
N TYR A 336 55.29 -0.36 4.82
CA TYR A 336 56.45 -1.02 4.22
C TYR A 336 57.38 -0.03 3.50
N LEU A 337 56.83 0.89 2.70
CA LEU A 337 57.59 1.93 2.01
C LEU A 337 58.29 2.87 3.01
N LEU A 338 57.61 3.25 4.08
CA LEU A 338 58.19 4.09 5.13
C LEU A 338 59.38 3.39 5.84
N LEU A 339 59.23 2.11 6.11
CA LEU A 339 60.31 1.29 6.70
C LEU A 339 61.51 1.20 5.78
N GLN A 340 61.29 1.01 4.45
CA GLN A 340 62.37 1.03 3.47
C GLN A 340 63.13 2.35 3.41
N VAL A 341 62.39 3.49 3.45
CA VAL A 341 63.00 4.82 3.46
C VAL A 341 63.83 5.03 4.73
N LEU A 342 63.31 4.63 5.87
CA LEU A 342 64.05 4.74 7.15
C LEU A 342 65.31 3.88 7.17
N LEU A 343 65.27 2.67 6.61
CA LEU A 343 66.40 1.77 6.52
C LEU A 343 67.48 2.25 5.52
N ASN A 344 67.07 2.91 4.42
CA ASN A 344 67.99 3.50 3.44
C ASN A 344 68.62 4.82 3.86
N ASN A 345 67.93 5.64 4.69
CA ASN A 345 68.49 6.90 5.20
C ASN A 345 69.34 6.72 6.47
N GLY A 346 69.42 5.52 7.03
CA GLY A 346 70.27 5.18 8.20
C GLY A 346 71.60 4.58 7.85
N ARG A 347 71.95 4.54 6.55
CA ARG A 347 73.28 4.24 6.04
C ARG A 347 73.91 5.50 5.47
#